data_b05e5eb9af1a32b762e90690697b69f0
#
_entry.id   b05e5eb9af1a32b762e90690697b69f0
#
_cell.length_a   1.000
_cell.length_b   1.000
_cell.length_c   1.000
_cell.angle_alpha   90.00
_cell.angle_beta   90.00
_cell.angle_gamma   90.00
#
_symmetry.space_group_name_H-M   'P 1'
#
loop_
_entity.id
_entity.type
_entity.pdbx_description
1 polymer ?
#
loop_
_entity_poly.entity_id
_entity_poly.type
_entity_poly.pdbx_seq_one_letter_code
_entity_poly.pdbx_strand_id
1 'polypeptide(L)'
;MSNNSKYLIVVHVVRKVIEIFLGPFLMAYLFKISTDSITTVSLYNIFAFVVIGILAVLVGSIIKNRYEMLLFRFGMIFKLLQLIILVAIGKRIVKYIWLVAIISGASTITWYFPLNLFSSTLVQNKEKKEFTIYKTILSNLVCIILPVVFGTIIDNHSFEKTAIIVLGLSIIQLFVSFRLDYKSTKTTEKRFKLMESYKKLRKNKDTRELFINSFFWGITKEGALNTSVTLLIIITFSKDFSLGVVTSITYILSMISAYISKKLITPDRMKYAIFISCIIPLLGTVMLLFITNKYTIVGYNLVYVFFIQIVEIMKEYKTLKITNSTIINDSNRVEAYVLIEMFLGFGRVISFVLLLLVGLSNSLFLLKILIMCLTLCLLFSGIHLTKIEVDS
;
A
#
# COMPACT_ATOMS: atom_id res chain seq x y z
N MET A 1 -26.52 11.17 -0.35
CA MET A 1 -25.68 10.09 -0.94
C MET A 1 -26.56 8.92 -1.38
N SER A 2 -26.30 8.41 -2.58
CA SER A 2 -26.94 7.21 -3.13
C SER A 2 -26.60 5.95 -2.31
N ASN A 3 -27.42 4.90 -2.42
CA ASN A 3 -27.13 3.65 -1.73
C ASN A 3 -25.81 3.01 -2.20
N ASN A 4 -25.50 3.11 -3.50
CA ASN A 4 -24.21 2.63 -4.02
C ASN A 4 -23.02 3.33 -3.37
N SER A 5 -23.07 4.66 -3.20
CA SER A 5 -22.02 5.43 -2.53
C SER A 5 -21.85 4.99 -1.07
N LYS A 6 -22.95 4.76 -0.35
CA LYS A 6 -22.92 4.28 1.06
C LYS A 6 -22.32 2.87 1.17
N TYR A 7 -22.78 1.93 0.33
CA TYR A 7 -22.23 0.56 0.31
C TYR A 7 -20.75 0.53 -0.04
N LEU A 8 -20.31 1.36 -0.99
CA LEU A 8 -18.90 1.44 -1.37
C LEU A 8 -18.03 1.98 -0.23
N ILE A 9 -18.53 2.94 0.57
CA ILE A 9 -17.84 3.41 1.78
C ILE A 9 -17.69 2.26 2.79
N VAL A 10 -18.79 1.55 3.09
CA VAL A 10 -18.75 0.42 4.04
C VAL A 10 -17.73 -0.62 3.61
N VAL A 11 -17.79 -1.04 2.34
CA VAL A 11 -16.86 -2.03 1.80
C VAL A 11 -15.41 -1.56 1.88
N HIS A 12 -15.16 -0.26 1.62
CA HIS A 12 -13.81 0.33 1.72
C HIS A 12 -13.32 0.39 3.16
N VAL A 13 -14.16 0.84 4.10
CA VAL A 13 -13.79 0.95 5.52
C VAL A 13 -13.50 -0.42 6.13
N VAL A 14 -14.37 -1.42 5.86
CA VAL A 14 -14.12 -2.79 6.32
C VAL A 14 -12.82 -3.36 5.72
N ARG A 15 -12.52 -3.06 4.44
CA ARG A 15 -11.23 -3.44 3.86
C ARG A 15 -10.05 -2.82 4.62
N LYS A 16 -10.15 -1.56 5.02
CA LYS A 16 -9.11 -0.90 5.84
C LYS A 16 -8.91 -1.59 7.19
N VAL A 17 -10.00 -2.01 7.85
CA VAL A 17 -9.91 -2.83 9.08
C VAL A 17 -9.08 -4.09 8.84
N ILE A 18 -9.39 -4.84 7.79
CA ILE A 18 -8.69 -6.07 7.44
C ILE A 18 -7.22 -5.81 7.11
N GLU A 19 -6.91 -4.72 6.40
CA GLU A 19 -5.54 -4.35 6.03
C GLU A 19 -4.69 -3.92 7.22
N ILE A 20 -5.27 -3.24 8.21
CA ILE A 20 -4.58 -2.90 9.47
C ILE A 20 -4.17 -4.19 10.18
N PHE A 21 -5.04 -5.19 10.24
CA PHE A 21 -4.72 -6.48 10.87
C PHE A 21 -3.70 -7.28 10.05
N LEU A 22 -3.91 -7.43 8.74
CA LEU A 22 -3.04 -8.20 7.85
C LEU A 22 -1.77 -7.45 7.39
N GLY A 23 -1.57 -6.21 7.80
CA GLY A 23 -0.33 -5.47 7.61
C GLY A 23 0.63 -5.69 8.79
N PRO A 24 0.75 -4.73 9.70
CA PRO A 24 1.76 -4.78 10.76
C PRO A 24 1.61 -5.99 11.69
N PHE A 25 0.38 -6.41 12.04
CA PHE A 25 0.20 -7.53 12.98
C PHE A 25 0.47 -8.88 12.34
N LEU A 26 0.15 -9.09 11.05
CA LEU A 26 0.57 -10.31 10.35
C LEU A 26 2.10 -10.38 10.25
N MET A 27 2.78 -9.25 9.96
CA MET A 27 4.25 -9.22 9.92
C MET A 27 4.84 -9.55 11.28
N ALA A 28 4.28 -9.00 12.37
CA ALA A 28 4.69 -9.32 13.74
C ALA A 28 4.46 -10.80 14.07
N TYR A 29 3.31 -11.34 13.70
CA TYR A 29 2.99 -12.75 13.90
C TYR A 29 3.95 -13.67 13.14
N LEU A 30 4.16 -13.43 11.84
CA LEU A 30 5.09 -14.22 11.02
C LEU A 30 6.52 -14.16 11.57
N PHE A 31 6.98 -12.98 11.99
CA PHE A 31 8.28 -12.80 12.59
C PHE A 31 8.41 -13.65 13.87
N LYS A 32 7.49 -13.52 14.82
CA LYS A 32 7.51 -14.24 16.10
C LYS A 32 7.41 -15.76 15.96
N ILE A 33 6.52 -16.29 15.10
CA ILE A 33 6.34 -17.74 14.94
C ILE A 33 7.47 -18.42 14.17
N SER A 34 8.28 -17.67 13.43
CA SER A 34 9.42 -18.17 12.68
C SER A 34 10.76 -17.98 13.41
N THR A 35 10.73 -17.94 14.75
CA THR A 35 11.92 -17.71 15.59
C THR A 35 12.63 -16.40 15.26
N ASP A 36 11.87 -15.31 15.21
CA ASP A 36 12.32 -13.95 14.93
C ASP A 36 13.02 -13.78 13.57
N SER A 37 12.50 -14.46 12.55
CA SER A 37 13.09 -14.50 11.22
C SER A 37 12.60 -13.40 10.30
N ILE A 38 13.48 -12.47 9.95
CA ILE A 38 13.29 -11.47 8.88
C ILE A 38 13.08 -12.17 7.52
N THR A 39 13.74 -13.31 7.32
CA THR A 39 13.66 -14.12 6.10
C THR A 39 12.23 -14.52 5.76
N THR A 40 11.46 -15.01 6.76
CA THR A 40 10.07 -15.42 6.56
C THR A 40 9.18 -14.25 6.11
N VAL A 41 9.34 -13.09 6.75
CA VAL A 41 8.61 -11.87 6.38
C VAL A 41 8.97 -11.42 4.96
N SER A 42 10.27 -11.51 4.60
CA SER A 42 10.74 -11.15 3.26
C SER A 42 10.18 -12.08 2.19
N LEU A 43 10.22 -13.39 2.40
CA LEU A 43 9.68 -14.39 1.47
C LEU A 43 8.17 -14.19 1.25
N TYR A 44 7.41 -13.96 2.31
CA TYR A 44 5.98 -13.65 2.20
C TYR A 44 5.73 -12.48 1.23
N ASN A 45 6.46 -11.38 1.42
CA ASN A 45 6.28 -10.18 0.60
C ASN A 45 6.79 -10.39 -0.84
N ILE A 46 7.91 -11.09 -1.05
CA ILE A 46 8.42 -11.42 -2.39
C ILE A 46 7.35 -12.18 -3.19
N PHE A 47 6.82 -13.28 -2.63
CA PHE A 47 5.80 -14.06 -3.32
C PHE A 47 4.53 -13.23 -3.59
N ALA A 48 4.07 -12.42 -2.62
CA ALA A 48 2.90 -11.58 -2.80
C ALA A 48 3.11 -10.55 -3.93
N PHE A 49 4.25 -9.87 -3.98
CA PHE A 49 4.50 -8.84 -4.98
C PHE A 49 4.82 -9.40 -6.38
N VAL A 50 5.45 -10.56 -6.46
CA VAL A 50 5.62 -11.27 -7.75
C VAL A 50 4.25 -11.62 -8.33
N VAL A 51 3.34 -12.11 -7.51
CA VAL A 51 1.97 -12.44 -7.95
C VAL A 51 1.21 -11.17 -8.37
N ILE A 52 1.33 -10.07 -7.63
CA ILE A 52 0.72 -8.78 -8.01
C ILE A 52 1.23 -8.36 -9.40
N GLY A 53 2.53 -8.41 -9.65
CA GLY A 53 3.13 -8.04 -10.93
C GLY A 53 2.63 -8.89 -12.10
N ILE A 54 2.58 -10.21 -11.92
CA ILE A 54 2.10 -11.15 -12.94
C ILE A 54 0.60 -10.95 -13.20
N LEU A 55 -0.20 -10.89 -12.15
CA LEU A 55 -1.65 -10.75 -12.24
C LEU A 55 -2.08 -9.36 -12.71
N ALA A 56 -1.28 -8.31 -12.56
CA ALA A 56 -1.60 -6.98 -13.04
C ALA A 56 -1.92 -6.97 -14.55
N VAL A 57 -1.14 -7.73 -15.34
CA VAL A 57 -1.36 -7.86 -16.79
C VAL A 57 -2.66 -8.59 -17.10
N LEU A 58 -2.93 -9.70 -16.40
CA LEU A 58 -4.16 -10.49 -16.57
C LEU A 58 -5.39 -9.68 -16.15
N VAL A 59 -5.34 -9.04 -14.98
CA VAL A 59 -6.42 -8.20 -14.44
C VAL A 59 -6.69 -7.02 -15.38
N GLY A 60 -5.67 -6.36 -15.92
CA GLY A 60 -5.83 -5.30 -16.91
C GLY A 60 -6.56 -5.77 -18.17
N SER A 61 -6.22 -6.95 -18.69
CA SER A 61 -6.90 -7.56 -19.84
C SER A 61 -8.37 -7.88 -19.52
N ILE A 62 -8.67 -8.45 -18.35
CA ILE A 62 -10.02 -8.80 -17.93
C ILE A 62 -10.88 -7.55 -17.74
N ILE A 63 -10.32 -6.48 -17.18
CA ILE A 63 -11.01 -5.19 -16.99
C ILE A 63 -11.45 -4.60 -18.35
N LYS A 64 -10.60 -4.65 -19.36
CA LYS A 64 -10.99 -4.21 -20.71
C LYS A 64 -12.16 -5.01 -21.30
N ASN A 65 -12.40 -6.22 -20.82
CA ASN A 65 -13.55 -7.06 -21.19
C ASN A 65 -14.79 -6.83 -20.30
N ARG A 66 -14.78 -5.84 -19.42
CA ARG A 66 -15.92 -5.41 -18.56
C ARG A 66 -16.28 -6.38 -17.42
N TYR A 67 -15.34 -7.09 -16.88
CA TYR A 67 -15.53 -7.98 -15.72
C TYR A 67 -15.01 -7.36 -14.41
N GLU A 68 -15.03 -6.03 -14.29
CA GLU A 68 -14.46 -5.29 -13.16
C GLU A 68 -15.13 -5.67 -11.83
N MET A 69 -16.47 -5.79 -11.80
CA MET A 69 -17.20 -6.15 -10.58
C MET A 69 -16.92 -7.59 -10.15
N LEU A 70 -16.75 -8.49 -11.12
CA LEU A 70 -16.39 -9.88 -10.83
C LEU A 70 -14.99 -9.94 -10.17
N LEU A 71 -14.01 -9.25 -10.76
CA LEU A 71 -12.66 -9.17 -10.20
C LEU A 71 -12.66 -8.58 -8.78
N PHE A 72 -13.42 -7.51 -8.57
CA PHE A 72 -13.57 -6.87 -7.27
C PHE A 72 -14.09 -7.82 -6.19
N ARG A 73 -15.09 -8.63 -6.51
CA ARG A 73 -15.63 -9.68 -5.61
C ARG A 73 -14.62 -10.81 -5.40
N PHE A 74 -13.89 -11.23 -6.43
CA PHE A 74 -12.79 -12.19 -6.26
C PHE A 74 -11.72 -11.69 -5.31
N GLY A 75 -11.40 -10.40 -5.34
CA GLY A 75 -10.47 -9.78 -4.38
C GLY A 75 -10.90 -9.94 -2.92
N MET A 76 -12.20 -9.88 -2.63
CA MET A 76 -12.75 -10.14 -1.30
C MET A 76 -12.73 -11.62 -0.96
N ILE A 77 -13.10 -12.50 -1.91
CA ILE A 77 -13.07 -13.96 -1.72
C ILE A 77 -11.64 -14.43 -1.42
N PHE A 78 -10.63 -13.96 -2.15
CA PHE A 78 -9.24 -14.28 -1.87
C PHE A 78 -8.80 -13.77 -0.50
N LYS A 79 -9.27 -12.60 -0.06
CA LYS A 79 -8.96 -12.07 1.26
C LYS A 79 -9.60 -12.91 2.37
N LEU A 80 -10.84 -13.33 2.17
CA LEU A 80 -11.54 -14.23 3.07
C LEU A 80 -10.83 -15.60 3.14
N LEU A 81 -10.42 -16.14 1.99
CA LEU A 81 -9.66 -17.40 1.92
C LEU A 81 -8.31 -17.28 2.66
N GLN A 82 -7.61 -16.14 2.51
CA GLN A 82 -6.38 -15.86 3.26
C GLN A 82 -6.63 -15.95 4.78
N LEU A 83 -7.70 -15.34 5.28
CA LEU A 83 -8.04 -15.35 6.70
C LEU A 83 -8.44 -16.75 7.19
N ILE A 84 -9.21 -17.52 6.39
CA ILE A 84 -9.55 -18.91 6.70
C ILE A 84 -8.29 -19.76 6.85
N ILE A 85 -7.35 -19.64 5.91
CA ILE A 85 -6.09 -20.38 5.95
C ILE A 85 -5.27 -19.99 7.18
N LEU A 86 -5.18 -18.69 7.51
CA LEU A 86 -4.48 -18.20 8.70
C LEU A 86 -5.05 -18.82 9.99
N VAL A 87 -6.37 -18.88 10.11
CA VAL A 87 -7.05 -19.46 11.26
C VAL A 87 -6.89 -20.99 11.30
N ALA A 88 -7.05 -21.67 10.16
CA ALA A 88 -7.03 -23.14 10.08
C ALA A 88 -5.63 -23.75 10.29
N ILE A 89 -4.60 -23.11 9.75
CA ILE A 89 -3.22 -23.61 9.77
C ILE A 89 -2.47 -23.13 11.02
N GLY A 90 -2.80 -21.93 11.54
CA GLY A 90 -2.16 -21.34 12.71
C GLY A 90 -0.64 -21.26 12.55
N LYS A 91 0.12 -21.67 13.58
CA LYS A 91 1.58 -21.59 13.58
C LYS A 91 2.28 -22.41 12.47
N ARG A 92 1.60 -23.40 11.85
CA ARG A 92 2.15 -24.17 10.73
C ARG A 92 2.26 -23.34 9.43
N ILE A 93 1.76 -22.12 9.41
CA ILE A 93 1.74 -21.23 8.25
C ILE A 93 3.14 -21.00 7.66
N VAL A 94 4.20 -21.07 8.47
CA VAL A 94 5.59 -20.90 8.01
C VAL A 94 5.92 -21.88 6.87
N LYS A 95 5.40 -23.13 6.91
CA LYS A 95 5.58 -24.13 5.84
C LYS A 95 4.80 -23.78 4.57
N TYR A 96 3.71 -23.04 4.68
CA TYR A 96 2.80 -22.68 3.59
C TYR A 96 2.81 -21.19 3.28
N ILE A 97 3.89 -20.50 3.66
CA ILE A 97 4.00 -19.06 3.53
C ILE A 97 3.78 -18.57 2.10
N TRP A 98 4.29 -19.31 1.12
CA TRP A 98 4.13 -19.06 -0.29
C TRP A 98 2.66 -19.08 -0.73
N LEU A 99 1.86 -20.03 -0.23
CA LEU A 99 0.43 -20.15 -0.56
C LEU A 99 -0.35 -18.93 -0.06
N VAL A 100 -0.13 -18.53 1.20
CA VAL A 100 -0.79 -17.38 1.80
C VAL A 100 -0.38 -16.09 1.11
N ALA A 101 0.89 -15.98 0.72
CA ALA A 101 1.42 -14.84 0.00
C ALA A 101 0.80 -14.72 -1.41
N ILE A 102 0.68 -15.82 -2.15
CA ILE A 102 0.03 -15.87 -3.47
C ILE A 102 -1.42 -15.40 -3.36
N ILE A 103 -2.17 -15.90 -2.40
CA ILE A 103 -3.57 -15.51 -2.18
C ILE A 103 -3.66 -14.04 -1.78
N SER A 104 -2.74 -13.54 -0.95
CA SER A 104 -2.68 -12.13 -0.56
C SER A 104 -2.41 -11.23 -1.76
N GLY A 105 -1.45 -11.58 -2.61
CA GLY A 105 -1.12 -10.84 -3.84
C GLY A 105 -2.31 -10.81 -4.82
N ALA A 106 -2.94 -11.98 -5.05
CA ALA A 106 -4.13 -12.09 -5.89
C ALA A 106 -5.28 -11.23 -5.34
N SER A 107 -5.54 -11.28 -4.03
CA SER A 107 -6.55 -10.43 -3.39
C SER A 107 -6.27 -8.94 -3.58
N THR A 108 -5.01 -8.54 -3.47
CA THR A 108 -4.63 -7.13 -3.53
C THR A 108 -4.87 -6.56 -4.92
N ILE A 109 -4.36 -7.19 -5.97
CA ILE A 109 -4.47 -6.65 -7.33
C ILE A 109 -5.91 -6.70 -7.85
N THR A 110 -6.66 -7.77 -7.56
CA THR A 110 -8.06 -7.92 -8.00
C THR A 110 -9.02 -7.01 -7.25
N TRP A 111 -8.61 -6.48 -6.09
CA TRP A 111 -9.37 -5.48 -5.33
C TRP A 111 -9.05 -4.06 -5.75
N TYR A 112 -7.77 -3.64 -5.68
CA TYR A 112 -7.38 -2.24 -5.84
C TYR A 112 -7.57 -1.72 -7.26
N PHE A 113 -7.29 -2.56 -8.25
CA PHE A 113 -7.38 -2.12 -9.64
C PHE A 113 -8.82 -1.77 -10.04
N PRO A 114 -9.85 -2.62 -9.81
CA PRO A 114 -11.24 -2.26 -10.04
C PRO A 114 -11.75 -1.12 -9.15
N LEU A 115 -11.30 -1.05 -7.88
CA LEU A 115 -11.72 0.01 -6.97
C LEU A 115 -11.38 1.40 -7.49
N ASN A 116 -10.20 1.57 -8.10
CA ASN A 116 -9.79 2.83 -8.71
C ASN A 116 -10.75 3.26 -9.84
N LEU A 117 -11.24 2.31 -10.63
CA LEU A 117 -12.24 2.56 -11.66
C LEU A 117 -13.62 2.90 -11.07
N PHE A 118 -14.07 2.18 -10.04
CA PHE A 118 -15.37 2.39 -9.39
C PHE A 118 -15.48 3.74 -8.71
N SER A 119 -14.42 4.22 -8.11
CA SER A 119 -14.39 5.54 -7.46
C SER A 119 -14.74 6.66 -8.42
N SER A 120 -14.47 6.48 -9.71
CA SER A 120 -14.78 7.46 -10.74
C SER A 120 -16.18 7.28 -11.36
N THR A 121 -16.73 6.06 -11.38
CA THR A 121 -17.93 5.69 -12.17
C THR A 121 -19.17 5.45 -11.33
N LEU A 122 -19.05 4.81 -10.15
CA LEU A 122 -20.18 4.51 -9.27
C LEU A 122 -20.69 5.71 -8.49
N VAL A 123 -19.78 6.65 -8.18
CA VAL A 123 -20.12 7.83 -7.39
C VAL A 123 -20.55 8.96 -8.33
N GLN A 124 -21.79 9.42 -8.20
CA GLN A 124 -22.31 10.54 -9.00
C GLN A 124 -21.47 11.80 -8.76
N ASN A 125 -21.27 12.61 -9.80
CA ASN A 125 -20.41 13.81 -9.70
C ASN A 125 -20.82 14.75 -8.57
N LYS A 126 -22.13 14.93 -8.33
CA LYS A 126 -22.67 15.76 -7.24
C LYS A 126 -22.36 15.20 -5.84
N GLU A 127 -22.13 13.90 -5.71
CA GLU A 127 -21.88 13.22 -4.43
C GLU A 127 -20.38 12.97 -4.14
N LYS A 128 -19.51 13.17 -5.15
CA LYS A 128 -18.07 12.85 -5.03
C LYS A 128 -17.41 13.53 -3.84
N LYS A 129 -17.74 14.79 -3.58
CA LYS A 129 -17.17 15.55 -2.44
C LYS A 129 -17.59 14.90 -1.11
N GLU A 130 -18.87 14.66 -0.94
CA GLU A 130 -19.44 14.08 0.28
C GLU A 130 -18.94 12.65 0.51
N PHE A 131 -18.95 11.82 -0.54
CA PHE A 131 -18.39 10.48 -0.53
C PHE A 131 -16.93 10.47 -0.06
N THR A 132 -16.09 11.34 -0.63
CA THR A 132 -14.66 11.42 -0.27
C THR A 132 -14.50 11.82 1.19
N ILE A 133 -15.27 12.80 1.67
CA ILE A 133 -15.21 13.24 3.08
C ILE A 133 -15.56 12.08 4.03
N TYR A 134 -16.71 11.43 3.85
CA TYR A 134 -17.14 10.34 4.75
C TYR A 134 -16.20 9.14 4.67
N LYS A 135 -15.79 8.73 3.46
CA LYS A 135 -14.80 7.66 3.28
C LYS A 135 -13.51 7.96 4.05
N THR A 136 -13.00 9.18 3.94
CA THR A 136 -11.74 9.58 4.60
C THR A 136 -11.88 9.62 6.11
N ILE A 137 -12.94 10.26 6.64
CA ILE A 137 -13.17 10.34 8.09
C ILE A 137 -13.28 8.94 8.70
N LEU A 138 -14.14 8.09 8.15
CA LEU A 138 -14.35 6.74 8.68
C LEU A 138 -13.09 5.87 8.57
N SER A 139 -12.36 5.96 7.45
CA SER A 139 -11.09 5.24 7.30
C SER A 139 -10.05 5.70 8.32
N ASN A 140 -9.93 7.00 8.56
CA ASN A 140 -8.98 7.55 9.52
C ASN A 140 -9.32 7.17 10.97
N LEU A 141 -10.59 7.22 11.35
CA LEU A 141 -11.03 6.77 12.68
C LEU A 141 -10.66 5.30 12.91
N VAL A 142 -10.92 4.44 11.93
CA VAL A 142 -10.55 3.03 11.98
C VAL A 142 -9.03 2.85 12.09
N CYS A 143 -8.25 3.59 11.30
CA CYS A 143 -6.79 3.53 11.33
C CYS A 143 -6.17 4.00 12.65
N ILE A 144 -6.83 4.91 13.36
CA ILE A 144 -6.36 5.41 14.66
C ILE A 144 -6.74 4.45 15.80
N ILE A 145 -7.95 3.93 15.80
CA ILE A 145 -8.49 3.17 16.94
C ILE A 145 -8.07 1.69 16.87
N LEU A 146 -8.20 1.06 15.71
CA LEU A 146 -8.09 -0.40 15.61
C LEU A 146 -6.69 -0.97 15.85
N PRO A 147 -5.57 -0.31 15.55
CA PRO A 147 -4.26 -0.89 15.88
C PRO A 147 -4.10 -1.13 17.40
N VAL A 148 -4.56 -0.19 18.24
CA VAL A 148 -4.53 -0.39 19.72
C VAL A 148 -5.46 -1.53 20.12
N VAL A 149 -6.67 -1.58 19.57
CA VAL A 149 -7.65 -2.65 19.86
C VAL A 149 -7.09 -4.02 19.47
N PHE A 150 -6.55 -4.16 18.25
CA PHE A 150 -5.96 -5.41 17.81
C PHE A 150 -4.74 -5.82 18.63
N GLY A 151 -3.84 -4.89 18.94
CA GLY A 151 -2.68 -5.18 19.80
C GLY A 151 -3.12 -5.67 21.18
N THR A 152 -4.13 -5.04 21.78
CA THR A 152 -4.69 -5.46 23.07
C THR A 152 -5.32 -6.86 23.00
N ILE A 153 -6.11 -7.14 21.95
CA ILE A 153 -6.75 -8.46 21.81
C ILE A 153 -5.70 -9.54 21.56
N ILE A 154 -4.68 -9.28 20.75
CA ILE A 154 -3.61 -10.24 20.46
C ILE A 154 -2.80 -10.55 21.72
N ASP A 155 -2.40 -9.54 22.51
CA ASP A 155 -1.65 -9.73 23.76
C ASP A 155 -2.46 -10.50 24.82
N ASN A 156 -3.78 -10.25 24.95
CA ASN A 156 -4.63 -10.90 25.94
C ASN A 156 -5.13 -12.28 25.53
N HIS A 157 -5.18 -12.56 24.23
CA HIS A 157 -5.74 -13.80 23.72
C HIS A 157 -4.79 -14.52 22.75
N SER A 158 -4.87 -14.18 21.45
CA SER A 158 -3.96 -14.64 20.40
C SER A 158 -4.25 -13.95 19.07
N PHE A 159 -3.29 -14.07 18.13
CA PHE A 159 -3.45 -13.63 16.75
C PHE A 159 -4.61 -14.37 16.05
N GLU A 160 -4.73 -15.69 16.25
CA GLU A 160 -5.74 -16.53 15.61
C GLU A 160 -7.17 -16.15 16.05
N LYS A 161 -7.39 -15.85 17.34
CA LYS A 161 -8.70 -15.37 17.83
C LYS A 161 -9.07 -14.02 17.22
N THR A 162 -8.10 -13.12 17.11
CA THR A 162 -8.31 -11.83 16.43
C THR A 162 -8.61 -12.04 14.94
N ALA A 163 -7.93 -12.98 14.29
CA ALA A 163 -8.19 -13.34 12.89
C ALA A 163 -9.63 -13.86 12.66
N ILE A 164 -10.23 -14.55 13.61
CA ILE A 164 -11.66 -14.99 13.53
C ILE A 164 -12.59 -13.78 13.53
N ILE A 165 -12.33 -12.76 14.35
CA ILE A 165 -13.14 -11.53 14.37
C ILE A 165 -13.04 -10.83 13.00
N VAL A 166 -11.81 -10.70 12.49
CA VAL A 166 -11.55 -10.05 11.19
C VAL A 166 -12.14 -10.86 10.03
N LEU A 167 -12.18 -12.20 10.15
CA LEU A 167 -12.84 -13.09 9.19
C LEU A 167 -14.35 -12.82 9.14
N GLY A 168 -15.02 -12.64 10.29
CA GLY A 168 -16.42 -12.24 10.34
C GLY A 168 -16.68 -10.91 9.61
N LEU A 169 -15.81 -9.93 9.81
CA LEU A 169 -15.89 -8.64 9.08
C LEU A 169 -15.67 -8.82 7.57
N SER A 170 -14.77 -9.73 7.14
CA SER A 170 -14.54 -10.03 5.73
C SER A 170 -15.75 -10.68 5.06
N ILE A 171 -16.50 -11.52 5.80
CA ILE A 171 -17.78 -12.07 5.33
C ILE A 171 -18.81 -10.95 5.12
N ILE A 172 -18.95 -10.04 6.11
CA ILE A 172 -19.85 -8.89 6.00
C ILE A 172 -19.47 -8.04 4.77
N GLN A 173 -18.17 -7.78 4.57
CA GLN A 173 -17.67 -7.05 3.40
C GLN A 173 -18.15 -7.67 2.08
N LEU A 174 -18.02 -8.98 1.96
CA LEU A 174 -18.44 -9.71 0.77
C LEU A 174 -19.96 -9.58 0.55
N PHE A 175 -20.77 -9.78 1.58
CA PHE A 175 -22.23 -9.63 1.48
C PHE A 175 -22.66 -8.21 1.09
N VAL A 176 -22.05 -7.18 1.68
CA VAL A 176 -22.33 -5.79 1.31
C VAL A 176 -21.97 -5.51 -0.15
N SER A 177 -20.93 -6.16 -0.68
CA SER A 177 -20.53 -5.98 -2.08
C SER A 177 -21.59 -6.45 -3.08
N PHE A 178 -22.45 -7.42 -2.72
CA PHE A 178 -23.55 -7.85 -3.58
C PHE A 178 -24.69 -6.82 -3.70
N ARG A 179 -24.74 -5.85 -2.77
CA ARG A 179 -25.68 -4.72 -2.84
C ARG A 179 -25.23 -3.60 -3.78
N LEU A 180 -23.99 -3.67 -4.29
CA LEU A 180 -23.49 -2.70 -5.27
C LEU A 180 -24.07 -3.02 -6.65
N ASP A 181 -24.84 -2.08 -7.19
CA ASP A 181 -25.34 -2.12 -8.56
C ASP A 181 -24.38 -1.37 -9.48
N TYR A 182 -23.67 -2.11 -10.33
CA TYR A 182 -22.67 -1.57 -11.25
C TYR A 182 -23.04 -1.87 -12.69
N LYS A 183 -23.19 -0.81 -13.46
CA LYS A 183 -23.31 -0.91 -14.93
C LYS A 183 -21.95 -0.56 -15.54
N SER A 184 -21.32 -1.53 -16.20
CA SER A 184 -20.02 -1.35 -16.84
C SER A 184 -20.02 -0.16 -17.80
N THR A 185 -19.01 0.69 -17.70
CA THR A 185 -18.84 1.85 -18.60
C THR A 185 -18.40 1.37 -19.98
N LYS A 186 -18.95 2.03 -21.03
CA LYS A 186 -18.59 1.73 -22.42
C LYS A 186 -17.14 2.19 -22.69
N THR A 187 -16.17 1.29 -22.62
CA THR A 187 -14.85 1.56 -23.19
C THR A 187 -14.91 1.35 -24.70
N THR A 188 -14.37 2.30 -25.46
CA THR A 188 -14.39 2.30 -26.94
C THR A 188 -13.48 1.23 -27.54
N GLU A 189 -12.43 0.80 -26.84
CA GLU A 189 -11.46 -0.17 -27.34
C GLU A 189 -11.37 -1.38 -26.39
N LYS A 190 -11.67 -2.57 -26.92
CA LYS A 190 -11.64 -3.84 -26.18
C LYS A 190 -10.29 -4.55 -26.19
N ARG A 191 -9.38 -4.17 -27.09
CA ARG A 191 -8.09 -4.86 -27.22
C ARG A 191 -7.07 -4.30 -26.22
N PHE A 192 -6.53 -5.18 -25.39
CA PHE A 192 -5.44 -4.85 -24.47
C PHE A 192 -4.10 -4.89 -25.18
N LYS A 193 -3.41 -3.74 -25.32
CA LYS A 193 -2.18 -3.57 -26.10
C LYS A 193 -1.04 -2.98 -25.26
N LEU A 194 -0.56 -3.75 -24.28
CA LEU A 194 0.41 -3.29 -23.31
C LEU A 194 1.71 -2.77 -23.93
N MET A 195 2.33 -3.53 -24.83
CA MET A 195 3.63 -3.18 -25.41
C MET A 195 3.54 -1.95 -26.34
N GLU A 196 2.45 -1.83 -27.10
CA GLU A 196 2.19 -0.67 -27.96
C GLU A 196 2.01 0.59 -27.11
N SER A 197 1.19 0.48 -26.04
CA SER A 197 0.99 1.57 -25.09
C SER A 197 2.29 1.97 -24.38
N TYR A 198 3.12 1.01 -23.97
CA TYR A 198 4.44 1.30 -23.40
C TYR A 198 5.33 2.08 -24.35
N LYS A 199 5.45 1.63 -25.62
CA LYS A 199 6.26 2.32 -26.64
C LYS A 199 5.78 3.76 -26.89
N LYS A 200 4.46 4.00 -26.82
CA LYS A 200 3.86 5.34 -26.96
C LYS A 200 4.12 6.20 -25.74
N LEU A 201 3.79 5.70 -24.54
CA LEU A 201 3.85 6.45 -23.29
C LEU A 201 5.28 6.82 -22.89
N ARG A 202 6.27 5.95 -23.08
CA ARG A 202 7.67 6.23 -22.73
C ARG A 202 8.31 7.37 -23.52
N LYS A 203 7.73 7.75 -24.69
CA LYS A 203 8.23 8.88 -25.48
C LYS A 203 7.92 10.23 -24.82
N ASN A 204 6.86 10.29 -24.02
CA ASN A 204 6.53 11.49 -23.29
C ASN A 204 7.39 11.57 -22.02
N LYS A 205 7.97 12.77 -21.74
CA LYS A 205 8.85 13.04 -20.58
C LYS A 205 8.14 12.71 -19.27
N ASP A 206 6.93 13.21 -19.06
CA ASP A 206 6.23 13.10 -17.77
C ASP A 206 5.83 11.65 -17.46
N THR A 207 5.35 10.89 -18.44
CA THR A 207 5.02 9.47 -18.24
C THR A 207 6.27 8.63 -18.00
N ARG A 208 7.40 8.95 -18.64
CA ARG A 208 8.68 8.28 -18.40
C ARG A 208 9.17 8.56 -16.97
N GLU A 209 9.15 9.81 -16.53
CA GLU A 209 9.52 10.19 -15.16
C GLU A 209 8.59 9.54 -14.14
N LEU A 210 7.29 9.42 -14.44
CA LEU A 210 6.33 8.72 -13.61
C LEU A 210 6.65 7.22 -13.45
N PHE A 211 7.06 6.52 -14.53
CA PHE A 211 7.45 5.12 -14.45
C PHE A 211 8.72 4.94 -13.60
N ILE A 212 9.74 5.79 -13.79
CA ILE A 212 10.97 5.76 -12.99
C ILE A 212 10.65 6.08 -11.52
N ASN A 213 9.83 7.11 -11.26
CA ASN A 213 9.36 7.43 -9.92
C ASN A 213 8.65 6.22 -9.28
N SER A 214 7.76 5.55 -10.02
CA SER A 214 7.02 4.38 -9.53
C SER A 214 7.96 3.23 -9.16
N PHE A 215 9.03 3.00 -9.92
CA PHE A 215 10.04 2.00 -9.59
C PHE A 215 10.74 2.32 -8.25
N PHE A 216 11.25 3.55 -8.07
CA PHE A 216 11.90 3.94 -6.82
C PHE A 216 10.90 3.99 -5.64
N TRP A 217 9.64 4.38 -5.88
CA TRP A 217 8.59 4.33 -4.87
C TRP A 217 8.29 2.90 -4.44
N GLY A 218 8.33 1.95 -5.39
CA GLY A 218 8.23 0.52 -5.12
C GLY A 218 9.38 0.00 -4.28
N ILE A 219 10.61 0.49 -4.45
CA ILE A 219 11.76 0.14 -3.61
C ILE A 219 11.56 0.67 -2.17
N THR A 220 10.97 1.85 -2.00
CA THR A 220 10.92 2.59 -0.74
C THR A 220 9.60 2.37 0.00
N LYS A 221 8.66 3.30 -0.13
CA LYS A 221 7.41 3.39 0.66
C LYS A 221 6.54 2.14 0.54
N GLU A 222 6.38 1.61 -0.67
CA GLU A 222 5.57 0.43 -0.92
C GLU A 222 6.38 -0.87 -0.90
N GLY A 223 7.70 -0.77 -0.72
CA GLY A 223 8.64 -1.89 -0.62
C GLY A 223 9.08 -2.17 0.81
N ALA A 224 10.32 -2.64 0.92
CA ALA A 224 10.88 -3.12 2.16
C ALA A 224 11.16 -2.03 3.21
N LEU A 225 11.22 -0.74 2.84
CA LEU A 225 11.53 0.32 3.81
C LEU A 225 10.52 0.37 4.96
N ASN A 226 9.23 0.41 4.63
CA ASN A 226 8.17 0.45 5.64
C ASN A 226 8.16 -0.82 6.51
N THR A 227 8.35 -1.99 5.89
CA THR A 227 8.45 -3.27 6.60
C THR A 227 9.68 -3.33 7.49
N SER A 228 10.84 -2.83 7.04
CA SER A 228 12.07 -2.80 7.83
C SER A 228 11.94 -1.92 9.08
N VAL A 229 11.29 -0.77 8.96
CA VAL A 229 10.98 0.11 10.11
C VAL A 229 10.03 -0.59 11.07
N THR A 230 8.99 -1.24 10.56
CA THR A 230 8.04 -2.02 11.38
C THR A 230 8.75 -3.17 12.11
N LEU A 231 9.65 -3.88 11.44
CA LEU A 231 10.46 -4.94 12.06
C LEU A 231 11.35 -4.40 13.19
N LEU A 232 11.98 -3.22 13.03
CA LEU A 232 12.72 -2.58 14.12
C LEU A 232 11.82 -2.29 15.33
N ILE A 233 10.59 -1.85 15.11
CA ILE A 233 9.61 -1.64 16.19
C ILE A 233 9.27 -2.97 16.87
N ILE A 234 9.00 -4.02 16.09
CA ILE A 234 8.68 -5.36 16.61
C ILE A 234 9.84 -5.93 17.43
N ILE A 235 11.09 -5.84 16.93
CA ILE A 235 12.28 -6.29 17.63
C ILE A 235 12.50 -5.52 18.95
N THR A 236 12.15 -4.23 18.96
CA THR A 236 12.36 -3.36 20.12
C THR A 236 11.26 -3.50 21.17
N PHE A 237 10.03 -3.75 20.74
CA PHE A 237 8.86 -3.89 21.61
C PHE A 237 8.29 -5.30 21.49
N SER A 238 8.38 -6.07 22.58
CA SER A 238 7.89 -7.46 22.60
C SER A 238 6.37 -7.60 22.49
N LYS A 239 5.62 -6.55 22.92
CA LYS A 239 4.16 -6.55 23.01
C LYS A 239 3.49 -6.00 21.75
N ASP A 240 2.46 -6.69 21.26
CA ASP A 240 1.65 -6.24 20.12
C ASP A 240 0.84 -4.97 20.44
N PHE A 241 0.49 -4.75 21.70
CA PHE A 241 -0.09 -3.48 22.19
C PHE A 241 0.82 -2.29 21.84
N SER A 242 2.12 -2.39 22.12
CA SER A 242 3.08 -1.32 21.80
C SER A 242 3.15 -1.03 20.31
N LEU A 243 3.15 -2.07 19.47
CA LEU A 243 3.07 -1.94 18.01
C LEU A 243 1.78 -1.22 17.63
N GLY A 244 0.65 -1.58 18.25
CA GLY A 244 -0.65 -0.93 18.02
C GLY A 244 -0.63 0.55 18.38
N VAL A 245 -0.06 0.93 19.53
CA VAL A 245 0.05 2.33 19.97
C VAL A 245 0.93 3.13 18.99
N VAL A 246 2.12 2.64 18.64
CA VAL A 246 3.00 3.32 17.69
C VAL A 246 2.30 3.48 16.34
N THR A 247 1.62 2.44 15.84
CA THR A 247 0.87 2.49 14.58
C THR A 247 -0.25 3.54 14.64
N SER A 248 -1.02 3.63 15.73
CA SER A 248 -2.07 4.63 15.90
C SER A 248 -1.53 6.06 15.89
N ILE A 249 -0.42 6.31 16.58
CA ILE A 249 0.24 7.62 16.58
C ILE A 249 0.72 7.99 15.17
N THR A 250 1.26 7.04 14.40
CA THR A 250 1.68 7.30 13.03
C THR A 250 0.51 7.68 12.12
N TYR A 251 -0.69 7.10 12.30
CA TYR A 251 -1.88 7.51 11.55
C TYR A 251 -2.34 8.93 11.91
N ILE A 252 -2.27 9.32 13.19
CA ILE A 252 -2.56 10.72 13.60
C ILE A 252 -1.59 11.68 12.92
N LEU A 253 -0.29 11.37 12.93
CA LEU A 253 0.73 12.19 12.26
C LEU A 253 0.54 12.25 10.74
N SER A 254 0.15 11.14 10.12
CA SER A 254 -0.18 11.11 8.68
C SER A 254 -1.34 12.05 8.35
N MET A 255 -2.36 12.15 9.22
CA MET A 255 -3.48 13.09 9.04
C MET A 255 -3.02 14.55 9.15
N ILE A 256 -2.18 14.86 10.15
CA ILE A 256 -1.62 16.20 10.32
C ILE A 256 -0.77 16.59 9.10
N SER A 257 0.08 15.67 8.66
CA SER A 257 0.92 15.83 7.47
C SER A 257 0.08 16.05 6.21
N ALA A 258 -1.01 15.30 6.03
CA ALA A 258 -1.92 15.46 4.91
C ALA A 258 -2.59 16.85 4.91
N TYR A 259 -2.98 17.35 6.08
CA TYR A 259 -3.55 18.70 6.22
C TYR A 259 -2.53 19.79 5.84
N ILE A 260 -1.27 19.63 6.28
CA ILE A 260 -0.17 20.57 5.94
C ILE A 260 0.12 20.51 4.44
N SER A 261 0.10 19.32 3.84
CA SER A 261 0.35 19.12 2.40
C SER A 261 -0.57 19.97 1.52
N LYS A 262 -1.81 20.22 1.95
CA LYS A 262 -2.76 21.09 1.24
C LYS A 262 -2.18 22.49 0.96
N LYS A 263 -1.37 23.04 1.88
CA LYS A 263 -0.73 24.34 1.73
C LYS A 263 0.56 24.31 0.90
N LEU A 264 1.13 23.12 0.72
CA LEU A 264 2.39 22.90 0.01
C LEU A 264 2.19 22.52 -1.47
N ILE A 265 0.97 22.14 -1.87
CA ILE A 265 0.64 21.81 -3.27
C ILE A 265 0.41 23.10 -4.06
N THR A 266 1.49 23.85 -4.24
CA THR A 266 1.57 25.00 -5.15
C THR A 266 2.79 24.82 -6.05
N PRO A 267 2.80 25.32 -7.30
CA PRO A 267 3.92 25.14 -8.23
C PRO A 267 5.27 25.51 -7.62
N ASP A 268 5.32 26.63 -6.90
CA ASP A 268 6.56 27.17 -6.33
C ASP A 268 7.08 26.38 -5.13
N ARG A 269 6.18 25.86 -4.29
CA ARG A 269 6.54 25.20 -3.01
C ARG A 269 6.72 23.68 -3.14
N MET A 270 6.04 23.07 -4.10
CA MET A 270 5.97 21.61 -4.23
C MET A 270 7.36 20.97 -4.41
N LYS A 271 8.23 21.55 -5.25
CA LYS A 271 9.58 21.02 -5.49
C LYS A 271 10.40 21.00 -4.21
N TYR A 272 10.41 22.11 -3.48
CA TYR A 272 11.12 22.24 -2.20
C TYR A 272 10.55 21.30 -1.13
N ALA A 273 9.22 21.23 -1.04
CA ALA A 273 8.54 20.36 -0.08
C ALA A 273 8.88 18.87 -0.31
N ILE A 274 8.90 18.41 -1.57
CA ILE A 274 9.32 17.03 -1.92
C ILE A 274 10.78 16.82 -1.47
N PHE A 275 11.69 17.74 -1.81
CA PHE A 275 13.10 17.60 -1.54
C PHE A 275 13.39 17.55 -0.03
N ILE A 276 12.84 18.49 0.74
CA ILE A 276 12.95 18.51 2.21
C ILE A 276 12.38 17.24 2.81
N SER A 277 11.21 16.80 2.32
CA SER A 277 10.55 15.59 2.83
C SER A 277 11.31 14.29 2.53
N CYS A 278 12.21 14.29 1.57
CA CYS A 278 13.10 13.15 1.33
C CYS A 278 14.39 13.23 2.14
N ILE A 279 14.93 14.45 2.38
CA ILE A 279 16.21 14.63 3.11
C ILE A 279 16.04 14.39 4.60
N ILE A 280 14.98 14.90 5.23
CA ILE A 280 14.83 14.80 6.69
C ILE A 280 14.77 13.33 7.17
N PRO A 281 14.00 12.42 6.57
CA PRO A 281 14.07 11.01 6.92
C PRO A 281 15.48 10.41 6.74
N LEU A 282 16.22 10.82 5.70
CA LEU A 282 17.59 10.34 5.49
C LEU A 282 18.54 10.77 6.62
N LEU A 283 18.47 12.03 7.07
CA LEU A 283 19.23 12.49 8.24
C LEU A 283 18.84 11.70 9.49
N GLY A 284 17.56 11.37 9.65
CA GLY A 284 17.08 10.50 10.73
C GLY A 284 17.67 9.09 10.70
N THR A 285 17.94 8.52 9.50
CA THR A 285 18.60 7.19 9.42
C THR A 285 20.05 7.24 9.87
N VAL A 286 20.76 8.32 9.65
CA VAL A 286 22.14 8.51 10.16
C VAL A 286 22.13 8.46 11.69
N MET A 287 21.20 9.15 12.33
CA MET A 287 21.04 9.07 13.79
C MET A 287 20.72 7.63 14.26
N LEU A 288 19.88 6.91 13.52
CA LEU A 288 19.50 5.54 13.84
C LEU A 288 20.67 4.55 13.76
N LEU A 289 21.68 4.81 12.93
CA LEU A 289 22.89 3.98 12.84
C LEU A 289 23.73 4.03 14.12
N PHE A 290 23.89 5.22 14.71
CA PHE A 290 24.76 5.43 15.87
C PHE A 290 24.04 5.19 17.21
N ILE A 291 22.77 5.59 17.30
CA ILE A 291 22.00 5.53 18.55
C ILE A 291 20.77 4.63 18.30
N THR A 292 20.77 3.45 18.93
CA THR A 292 19.68 2.48 18.80
C THR A 292 19.05 2.23 20.16
N ASN A 293 18.00 2.98 20.46
CA ASN A 293 17.16 2.77 21.62
C ASN A 293 15.67 2.92 21.24
N LYS A 294 14.77 2.63 22.18
CA LYS A 294 13.32 2.70 21.94
C LYS A 294 12.87 4.09 21.45
N TYR A 295 13.46 5.15 21.98
CA TYR A 295 13.07 6.54 21.64
C TYR A 295 13.55 6.93 20.24
N THR A 296 14.77 6.55 19.86
CA THR A 296 15.31 6.85 18.53
C THR A 296 14.58 6.10 17.43
N ILE A 297 14.19 4.84 17.67
CA ILE A 297 13.43 4.05 16.69
C ILE A 297 12.03 4.62 16.49
N VAL A 298 11.33 4.92 17.59
CA VAL A 298 9.98 5.54 17.51
C VAL A 298 10.09 6.94 16.92
N GLY A 299 11.04 7.77 17.36
CA GLY A 299 11.26 9.11 16.83
C GLY A 299 11.54 9.09 15.33
N TYR A 300 12.42 8.20 14.86
CA TYR A 300 12.68 8.00 13.45
C TYR A 300 11.39 7.61 12.69
N ASN A 301 10.63 6.65 13.19
CA ASN A 301 9.39 6.22 12.55
C ASN A 301 8.37 7.37 12.43
N LEU A 302 8.22 8.19 13.47
CA LEU A 302 7.32 9.34 13.46
C LEU A 302 7.76 10.39 12.43
N VAL A 303 9.05 10.72 12.39
CA VAL A 303 9.63 11.64 11.39
C VAL A 303 9.45 11.08 9.99
N TYR A 304 9.81 9.81 9.77
CA TYR A 304 9.65 9.14 8.48
C TYR A 304 8.19 9.20 7.99
N VAL A 305 7.23 8.79 8.82
CA VAL A 305 5.82 8.75 8.42
C VAL A 305 5.28 10.15 8.12
N PHE A 306 5.66 11.15 8.91
CA PHE A 306 5.24 12.53 8.69
C PHE A 306 5.69 13.05 7.32
N PHE A 307 6.96 12.90 6.97
CA PHE A 307 7.51 13.43 5.73
C PHE A 307 7.16 12.60 4.51
N ILE A 308 7.13 11.26 4.63
CA ILE A 308 6.77 10.40 3.50
C ILE A 308 5.32 10.62 3.06
N GLN A 309 4.42 10.95 3.99
CA GLN A 309 3.03 11.26 3.67
C GLN A 309 2.90 12.52 2.78
N ILE A 310 3.76 13.53 2.97
CA ILE A 310 3.82 14.72 2.10
C ILE A 310 4.18 14.31 0.68
N VAL A 311 5.23 13.48 0.53
CA VAL A 311 5.69 13.00 -0.79
C VAL A 311 4.60 12.15 -1.45
N GLU A 312 3.93 11.29 -0.69
CA GLU A 312 2.84 10.42 -1.18
C GLU A 312 1.70 11.22 -1.79
N ILE A 313 1.21 12.24 -1.09
CA ILE A 313 0.12 13.10 -1.57
C ILE A 313 0.53 13.86 -2.83
N MET A 314 1.77 14.36 -2.88
CA MET A 314 2.27 15.05 -4.07
C MET A 314 2.44 14.11 -5.26
N LYS A 315 2.89 12.86 -5.01
CA LYS A 315 2.95 11.81 -6.03
C LYS A 315 1.56 11.48 -6.56
N GLU A 316 0.58 11.23 -5.68
CA GLU A 316 -0.79 10.95 -6.08
C GLU A 316 -1.38 12.09 -6.91
N TYR A 317 -1.20 13.34 -6.48
CA TYR A 317 -1.64 14.51 -7.22
C TYR A 317 -1.06 14.54 -8.64
N LYS A 318 0.26 14.39 -8.80
CA LYS A 318 0.91 14.37 -10.11
C LYS A 318 0.49 13.17 -10.96
N THR A 319 0.36 12.00 -10.35
CA THR A 319 -0.12 10.78 -11.05
C THR A 319 -1.54 10.98 -11.59
N LEU A 320 -2.46 11.51 -10.78
CA LEU A 320 -3.83 11.80 -11.21
C LEU A 320 -3.86 12.82 -12.34
N LYS A 321 -3.01 13.84 -12.29
CA LYS A 321 -2.95 14.88 -13.32
C LYS A 321 -2.47 14.30 -14.66
N ILE A 322 -1.44 13.45 -14.66
CA ILE A 322 -0.95 12.75 -15.87
C ILE A 322 -2.00 11.76 -16.41
N THR A 323 -2.62 10.97 -15.54
CA THR A 323 -3.60 9.96 -15.96
C THR A 323 -4.91 10.55 -16.48
N ASN A 324 -5.19 11.81 -16.19
CA ASN A 324 -6.32 12.57 -16.71
C ASN A 324 -5.93 13.55 -17.83
N SER A 325 -4.67 13.57 -18.25
CA SER A 325 -4.19 14.40 -19.36
C SER A 325 -4.58 13.81 -20.72
N THR A 326 -4.40 14.58 -21.78
CA THR A 326 -4.61 14.14 -23.17
C THR A 326 -3.62 13.03 -23.61
N ILE A 327 -2.52 12.84 -22.87
CA ILE A 327 -1.48 11.84 -23.13
C ILE A 327 -2.02 10.44 -22.83
N ILE A 328 -2.76 10.31 -21.72
CA ILE A 328 -3.41 9.07 -21.30
C ILE A 328 -4.92 9.21 -21.54
N ASN A 329 -5.36 8.73 -22.69
CA ASN A 329 -6.77 8.73 -23.08
C ASN A 329 -7.48 7.44 -22.62
N ASP A 330 -8.79 7.36 -22.83
CA ASP A 330 -9.59 6.21 -22.39
C ASP A 330 -9.15 4.89 -23.04
N SER A 331 -8.53 4.93 -24.23
CA SER A 331 -8.07 3.72 -24.94
C SER A 331 -6.84 3.07 -24.31
N ASN A 332 -5.93 3.84 -23.67
CA ASN A 332 -4.68 3.34 -23.10
C ASN A 332 -4.57 3.52 -21.57
N ARG A 333 -5.64 4.02 -20.91
CA ARG A 333 -5.65 4.27 -19.45
C ARG A 333 -5.39 3.01 -18.63
N VAL A 334 -6.00 1.90 -18.99
CA VAL A 334 -5.84 0.61 -18.30
C VAL A 334 -4.39 0.14 -18.41
N GLU A 335 -3.82 0.20 -19.62
CA GLU A 335 -2.42 -0.17 -19.86
C GLU A 335 -1.45 0.73 -19.10
N ALA A 336 -1.73 2.03 -18.99
CA ALA A 336 -0.91 2.96 -18.22
C ALA A 336 -0.87 2.58 -16.72
N TYR A 337 -2.03 2.25 -16.13
CA TYR A 337 -2.08 1.77 -14.74
C TYR A 337 -1.36 0.43 -14.56
N VAL A 338 -1.51 -0.51 -15.51
CA VAL A 338 -0.76 -1.78 -15.48
C VAL A 338 0.74 -1.54 -15.53
N LEU A 339 1.21 -0.64 -16.40
CA LEU A 339 2.63 -0.29 -16.48
C LEU A 339 3.14 0.33 -15.18
N ILE A 340 2.42 1.28 -14.60
CA ILE A 340 2.76 1.87 -13.30
C ILE A 340 2.90 0.77 -12.23
N GLU A 341 1.94 -0.17 -12.17
CA GLU A 341 1.97 -1.26 -11.20
C GLU A 341 3.10 -2.26 -11.46
N MET A 342 3.48 -2.50 -12.72
CA MET A 342 4.65 -3.32 -13.07
C MET A 342 5.96 -2.67 -12.59
N PHE A 343 6.17 -1.37 -12.85
CA PHE A 343 7.37 -0.67 -12.36
C PHE A 343 7.43 -0.64 -10.84
N LEU A 344 6.31 -0.39 -10.17
CA LEU A 344 6.16 -0.53 -8.73
C LEU A 344 6.51 -1.93 -8.23
N GLY A 345 5.96 -2.95 -8.89
CA GLY A 345 6.17 -4.36 -8.54
C GLY A 345 7.64 -4.77 -8.64
N PHE A 346 8.35 -4.35 -9.69
CA PHE A 346 9.79 -4.59 -9.81
C PHE A 346 10.57 -3.96 -8.65
N GLY A 347 10.26 -2.72 -8.29
CA GLY A 347 10.90 -2.06 -7.14
C GLY A 347 10.64 -2.78 -5.83
N ARG A 348 9.38 -3.18 -5.58
CA ARG A 348 8.99 -3.95 -4.38
C ARG A 348 9.76 -5.26 -4.27
N VAL A 349 9.81 -6.06 -5.34
CA VAL A 349 10.52 -7.35 -5.34
C VAL A 349 12.00 -7.15 -5.05
N ILE A 350 12.67 -6.21 -5.72
CA ILE A 350 14.10 -5.92 -5.49
C ILE A 350 14.35 -5.55 -4.03
N SER A 351 13.54 -4.66 -3.45
CA SER A 351 13.74 -4.22 -2.07
C SER A 351 13.53 -5.35 -1.06
N PHE A 352 12.57 -6.25 -1.30
CA PHE A 352 12.36 -7.41 -0.42
C PHE A 352 13.41 -8.52 -0.61
N VAL A 353 14.01 -8.65 -1.80
CA VAL A 353 15.19 -9.49 -2.00
C VAL A 353 16.38 -8.95 -1.18
N LEU A 354 16.59 -7.63 -1.16
CA LEU A 354 17.62 -7.04 -0.29
C LEU A 354 17.30 -7.28 1.20
N LEU A 355 16.06 -7.17 1.64
CA LEU A 355 15.66 -7.49 3.01
C LEU A 355 15.84 -8.98 3.33
N LEU A 356 15.61 -9.87 2.36
CA LEU A 356 15.87 -11.30 2.49
C LEU A 356 17.37 -11.58 2.76
N LEU A 357 18.26 -10.92 2.01
CA LEU A 357 19.72 -11.05 2.23
C LEU A 357 20.14 -10.59 3.63
N VAL A 358 19.55 -9.50 4.12
CA VAL A 358 19.74 -9.04 5.51
C VAL A 358 19.19 -10.07 6.50
N GLY A 359 18.03 -10.66 6.22
CA GLY A 359 17.44 -11.70 7.06
C GLY A 359 18.33 -12.95 7.20
N LEU A 360 19.04 -13.34 6.13
CA LEU A 360 19.97 -14.46 6.15
C LEU A 360 21.19 -14.21 7.04
N SER A 361 21.59 -12.94 7.22
CA SER A 361 22.72 -12.57 8.06
C SER A 361 22.36 -12.41 9.55
N ASN A 362 21.06 -12.32 9.89
CA ASN A 362 20.54 -12.05 11.23
C ASN A 362 21.18 -10.83 11.93
N SER A 363 21.63 -9.83 11.16
CA SER A 363 22.33 -8.66 11.67
C SER A 363 21.41 -7.43 11.76
N LEU A 364 21.18 -6.96 12.99
CA LEU A 364 20.44 -5.70 13.22
C LEU A 364 21.16 -4.49 12.61
N PHE A 365 22.50 -4.52 12.56
CA PHE A 365 23.29 -3.47 11.95
C PHE A 365 23.05 -3.40 10.43
N LEU A 366 23.03 -4.55 9.74
CA LEU A 366 22.71 -4.61 8.30
C LEU A 366 21.27 -4.18 8.01
N LEU A 367 20.33 -4.46 8.91
CA LEU A 367 18.95 -3.95 8.77
C LEU A 367 18.90 -2.41 8.79
N LYS A 368 19.68 -1.77 9.67
CA LYS A 368 19.78 -0.30 9.73
C LYS A 368 20.46 0.28 8.49
N ILE A 369 21.52 -0.36 8.00
CA ILE A 369 22.16 0.02 6.73
C ILE A 369 21.18 -0.09 5.58
N LEU A 370 20.41 -1.18 5.52
CA LEU A 370 19.37 -1.33 4.49
C LEU A 370 18.34 -0.19 4.56
N ILE A 371 17.85 0.17 5.74
CA ILE A 371 16.93 1.29 5.92
C ILE A 371 17.54 2.59 5.35
N MET A 372 18.81 2.85 5.63
CA MET A 372 19.53 4.01 5.09
C MET A 372 19.60 3.97 3.55
N CYS A 373 20.00 2.84 2.96
CA CYS A 373 20.07 2.67 1.50
C CYS A 373 18.68 2.84 0.83
N LEU A 374 17.64 2.25 1.44
CA LEU A 374 16.28 2.41 0.92
C LEU A 374 15.79 3.86 1.05
N THR A 375 16.16 4.56 2.13
CA THR A 375 15.82 5.98 2.29
C THR A 375 16.60 6.86 1.31
N LEU A 376 17.81 6.50 0.92
CA LEU A 376 18.53 7.12 -0.20
C LEU A 376 17.76 6.96 -1.53
N CYS A 377 17.21 5.78 -1.79
CA CYS A 377 16.36 5.57 -2.97
C CYS A 377 15.11 6.48 -2.97
N LEU A 378 14.63 6.92 -1.79
CA LEU A 378 13.54 7.88 -1.69
C LEU A 378 13.94 9.26 -2.28
N LEU A 379 15.18 9.69 -2.15
CA LEU A 379 15.68 10.91 -2.81
C LEU A 379 15.58 10.78 -4.33
N PHE A 380 15.96 9.64 -4.90
CA PHE A 380 15.82 9.42 -6.35
C PHE A 380 14.34 9.46 -6.77
N SER A 381 13.44 8.84 -6.00
CA SER A 381 12.00 8.97 -6.22
C SER A 381 11.57 10.44 -6.22
N GLY A 382 12.01 11.23 -5.23
CA GLY A 382 11.70 12.65 -5.12
C GLY A 382 12.22 13.45 -6.32
N ILE A 383 13.47 13.21 -6.76
CA ILE A 383 14.08 13.89 -7.91
C ILE A 383 13.25 13.64 -9.18
N HIS A 384 12.86 12.39 -9.46
CA HIS A 384 12.04 12.07 -10.62
C HIS A 384 10.64 12.65 -10.50
N LEU A 385 10.06 12.67 -9.30
CA LEU A 385 8.77 13.30 -9.05
C LEU A 385 8.81 14.82 -9.31
N THR A 386 9.89 15.51 -8.98
CA THR A 386 10.02 16.96 -9.23
C THR A 386 10.15 17.31 -10.71
N LYS A 387 10.67 16.40 -11.54
CA LYS A 387 10.82 16.58 -13.00
C LYS A 387 9.52 16.45 -13.78
N ILE A 388 8.48 15.91 -13.19
CA ILE A 388 7.15 15.83 -13.78
C ILE A 388 6.59 17.27 -13.81
N GLU A 389 6.53 17.85 -15.00
CA GLU A 389 5.95 19.15 -15.28
C GLU A 389 4.56 18.91 -15.83
N VAL A 390 3.58 19.06 -14.96
CA VAL A 390 2.20 18.96 -15.42
C VAL A 390 1.77 20.35 -15.80
N ASP A 391 1.72 20.63 -17.09
CA ASP A 391 1.17 21.89 -17.59
C ASP A 391 -0.25 22.10 -17.05
N SER A 392 -0.45 23.32 -16.54
CA SER A 392 -1.71 23.81 -15.94
C SER A 392 -2.86 23.84 -16.94
#